data_bf4e4eb391f5ec3af17c7535caf30b7f
#
_entry.id   bf4e4eb391f5ec3af17c7535caf30b7f
#
_cell.length_a   1.000
_cell.length_b   1.000
_cell.length_c   1.000
_cell.angle_alpha   90.00
_cell.angle_beta   90.00
_cell.angle_gamma   90.00
#
_symmetry.space_group_name_H-M   'P 1'
#
loop_
_entity.id
_entity.type
_entity.pdbx_description
1 polymer ?
#
loop_
_entity_poly.entity_id
_entity_poly.type
_entity_poly.pdbx_seq_one_letter_code
_entity_poly.pdbx_strand_id
1 'polypeptide(L)'
;MGVGVEVKVEGLSKSFGRANVWSDVTFTMPRGEINVLLGPSGTGKSVFLKCLIGLLKPEAGSIFIHDTDLVRTKADRLYEIRKLFGVLFQDGALFGSMNLFDNVAFPLREHTKKKESEIRDIVMEKMDMVGLTGDEMKLPGEISGGMRKRAGLARGLVLDPEIMLFDEPDSGLDPVRTAYLNQLIVDLNQKTDSTFLIVTHDINTAQTLPDNIGIMYHKHLAMFGPRELLLTSEDPVVSQFLNGRREGPIGMSEEKDADEQAAEQQAGAKKFQLPAMKPQIMPMDGGTRAAEGRRRDRVMGMLHELPLKAQQAIKDSLTDEQRRQYGVSGGGAHRDGPRQY
;
A
#
# COMPACT_ATOMS: atom_id res chain seq x y z
N MET A 1 -15.56 11.15 -9.06
CA MET A 1 -14.43 10.44 -8.45
C MET A 1 -14.08 9.27 -9.34
N GLY A 2 -12.80 9.10 -9.66
CA GLY A 2 -12.32 7.96 -10.43
C GLY A 2 -12.59 6.66 -9.66
N VAL A 3 -13.02 5.63 -10.36
CA VAL A 3 -13.17 4.30 -9.76
C VAL A 3 -11.83 3.60 -9.94
N GLY A 4 -11.28 3.00 -8.89
CA GLY A 4 -10.00 2.31 -8.93
C GLY A 4 -9.89 1.28 -10.06
N VAL A 5 -8.69 0.97 -10.44
CA VAL A 5 -8.36 0.03 -11.52
C VAL A 5 -7.45 -1.08 -11.01
N GLU A 6 -7.55 -2.25 -11.61
CA GLU A 6 -6.57 -3.31 -11.39
C GLU A 6 -5.24 -2.93 -12.04
N VAL A 7 -4.14 -3.20 -11.31
CA VAL A 7 -2.78 -3.05 -11.85
C VAL A 7 -2.10 -4.39 -11.84
N LYS A 8 -1.70 -4.86 -13.02
CA LYS A 8 -1.04 -6.15 -13.19
C LYS A 8 0.43 -5.97 -13.56
N VAL A 9 1.30 -6.57 -12.80
CA VAL A 9 2.75 -6.56 -13.01
C VAL A 9 3.19 -7.97 -13.37
N GLU A 10 3.89 -8.11 -14.51
CA GLU A 10 4.33 -9.42 -15.03
C GLU A 10 5.81 -9.41 -15.37
N GLY A 11 6.58 -10.26 -14.71
CA GLY A 11 7.99 -10.51 -14.98
C GLY A 11 8.88 -9.28 -14.93
N LEU A 12 8.51 -8.28 -14.10
CA LEU A 12 9.18 -6.98 -14.11
C LEU A 12 10.59 -7.09 -13.54
N SER A 13 11.58 -6.58 -14.28
CA SER A 13 12.98 -6.60 -13.87
C SER A 13 13.64 -5.25 -14.07
N LYS A 14 14.47 -4.82 -13.09
CA LYS A 14 15.17 -3.54 -13.10
C LYS A 14 16.62 -3.64 -12.67
N SER A 15 17.49 -3.00 -13.45
CA SER A 15 18.92 -2.90 -13.17
C SER A 15 19.43 -1.47 -13.42
N PHE A 16 20.53 -1.10 -12.78
CA PHE A 16 21.32 0.09 -13.11
C PHE A 16 22.74 -0.33 -13.48
N GLY A 17 23.04 -0.35 -14.76
CA GLY A 17 24.28 -0.93 -15.28
C GLY A 17 24.38 -2.41 -14.93
N ARG A 18 25.40 -2.77 -14.12
CA ARG A 18 25.59 -4.16 -13.66
C ARG A 18 24.86 -4.48 -12.34
N ALA A 19 24.35 -3.47 -11.66
CA ALA A 19 23.67 -3.66 -10.39
C ALA A 19 22.20 -4.04 -10.63
N ASN A 20 21.84 -5.29 -10.35
CA ASN A 20 20.46 -5.75 -10.36
C ASN A 20 19.74 -5.22 -9.12
N VAL A 21 18.60 -4.52 -9.31
CA VAL A 21 17.75 -4.04 -8.24
C VAL A 21 16.74 -5.13 -7.86
N TRP A 22 15.99 -5.65 -8.83
CA TRP A 22 15.08 -6.78 -8.66
C TRP A 22 14.78 -7.44 -10.02
N SER A 23 14.39 -8.70 -9.98
CA SER A 23 14.11 -9.54 -11.15
C SER A 23 12.80 -10.28 -10.98
N ASP A 24 12.10 -10.46 -12.10
CA ASP A 24 10.91 -11.31 -12.24
C ASP A 24 9.81 -11.03 -11.20
N VAL A 25 9.54 -9.74 -10.93
CA VAL A 25 8.48 -9.32 -10.02
C VAL A 25 7.14 -9.47 -10.72
N THR A 26 6.28 -10.33 -10.17
CA THR A 26 4.94 -10.62 -10.73
C THR A 26 3.90 -10.60 -9.62
N PHE A 27 2.90 -9.72 -9.72
CA PHE A 27 1.73 -9.69 -8.85
C PHE A 27 0.62 -8.81 -9.43
N THR A 28 -0.57 -8.92 -8.86
CA THR A 28 -1.73 -8.10 -9.24
C THR A 28 -2.25 -7.34 -8.04
N MET A 29 -2.42 -6.02 -8.19
CA MET A 29 -3.13 -5.19 -7.24
C MET A 29 -4.62 -5.14 -7.64
N PRO A 30 -5.52 -5.73 -6.85
CA PRO A 30 -6.93 -5.73 -7.19
C PRO A 30 -7.54 -4.33 -7.08
N ARG A 31 -8.52 -4.07 -7.90
CA ARG A 31 -9.24 -2.80 -7.98
C ARG A 31 -9.77 -2.33 -6.62
N GLY A 32 -9.44 -1.09 -6.25
CA GLY A 32 -9.95 -0.41 -5.06
C GLY A 32 -9.39 -0.93 -3.74
N GLU A 33 -8.51 -1.94 -3.77
CA GLU A 33 -7.91 -2.51 -2.57
C GLU A 33 -6.66 -1.74 -2.15
N ILE A 34 -6.37 -1.79 -0.85
CA ILE A 34 -5.15 -1.23 -0.27
C ILE A 34 -4.07 -2.32 -0.29
N ASN A 35 -2.99 -2.07 -1.00
CA ASN A 35 -1.86 -2.98 -1.12
C ASN A 35 -0.66 -2.35 -0.41
N VAL A 36 0.08 -3.14 0.36
CA VAL A 36 1.33 -2.72 1.00
C VAL A 36 2.48 -3.57 0.47
N LEU A 37 3.54 -2.90 0.03
CA LEU A 37 4.77 -3.54 -0.38
C LEU A 37 5.87 -3.25 0.66
N LEU A 38 6.30 -4.29 1.35
CA LEU A 38 7.31 -4.27 2.39
C LEU A 38 8.67 -4.71 1.87
N GLY A 39 9.69 -4.42 2.65
CA GLY A 39 11.03 -4.94 2.45
C GLY A 39 12.07 -4.07 3.17
N PRO A 40 13.28 -4.59 3.42
CA PRO A 40 14.38 -3.81 3.96
C PRO A 40 14.66 -2.55 3.15
N SER A 41 15.34 -1.57 3.77
CA SER A 41 15.81 -0.39 3.05
C SER A 41 16.77 -0.81 1.93
N GLY A 42 16.74 -0.13 0.79
CA GLY A 42 17.61 -0.47 -0.34
C GLY A 42 17.09 -1.56 -1.30
N THR A 43 15.99 -2.27 -0.98
CA THR A 43 15.43 -3.33 -1.85
C THR A 43 14.78 -2.82 -3.14
N GLY A 44 14.84 -1.51 -3.40
CA GLY A 44 14.35 -0.93 -4.66
C GLY A 44 12.84 -0.63 -4.70
N LYS A 45 12.15 -0.55 -3.54
CA LYS A 45 10.71 -0.25 -3.46
C LYS A 45 10.33 1.08 -4.13
N SER A 46 11.06 2.17 -3.83
CA SER A 46 10.84 3.47 -4.50
C SER A 46 11.20 3.45 -5.99
N VAL A 47 12.16 2.58 -6.40
CA VAL A 47 12.46 2.32 -7.83
C VAL A 47 11.25 1.66 -8.49
N PHE A 48 10.60 0.73 -7.79
CA PHE A 48 9.38 0.07 -8.27
C PHE A 48 8.25 1.08 -8.49
N LEU A 49 7.99 1.98 -7.53
CA LEU A 49 7.01 3.06 -7.73
C LEU A 49 7.32 3.93 -8.97
N LYS A 50 8.61 4.28 -9.16
CA LYS A 50 9.02 5.06 -10.34
C LYS A 50 8.82 4.29 -11.66
N CYS A 51 8.92 2.97 -11.65
CA CYS A 51 8.59 2.15 -12.81
C CYS A 51 7.07 2.11 -13.05
N LEU A 52 6.25 2.03 -12.00
CA LEU A 52 4.78 2.04 -12.11
C LEU A 52 4.24 3.29 -12.78
N ILE A 53 4.83 4.47 -12.51
CA ILE A 53 4.41 5.73 -13.14
C ILE A 53 5.20 6.03 -14.43
N GLY A 54 6.01 5.09 -14.88
CA GLY A 54 6.81 5.21 -16.11
C GLY A 54 7.90 6.28 -16.05
N LEU A 55 8.35 6.72 -14.86
CA LEU A 55 9.53 7.59 -14.71
C LEU A 55 10.83 6.82 -14.93
N LEU A 56 10.85 5.53 -14.63
CA LEU A 56 11.95 4.63 -14.96
C LEU A 56 11.42 3.51 -15.82
N LYS A 57 12.19 3.19 -16.87
CA LYS A 57 11.87 2.06 -17.74
C LYS A 57 12.52 0.79 -17.16
N PRO A 58 11.76 -0.30 -16.93
CA PRO A 58 12.33 -1.59 -16.59
C PRO A 58 13.02 -2.22 -17.80
N GLU A 59 13.94 -3.14 -17.56
CA GLU A 59 14.67 -3.88 -18.61
C GLU A 59 13.83 -5.00 -19.20
N ALA A 60 12.94 -5.60 -18.39
CA ALA A 60 12.02 -6.66 -18.81
C ALA A 60 10.68 -6.60 -18.09
N GLY A 61 9.70 -7.33 -18.60
CA GLY A 61 8.37 -7.44 -18.06
C GLY A 61 7.39 -6.41 -18.61
N SER A 62 6.21 -6.37 -17.98
CA SER A 62 5.09 -5.52 -18.38
C SER A 62 4.34 -5.00 -17.16
N ILE A 63 3.73 -3.83 -17.29
CA ILE A 63 2.82 -3.24 -16.32
C ILE A 63 1.54 -2.89 -17.04
N PHE A 64 0.45 -3.57 -16.70
CA PHE A 64 -0.85 -3.33 -17.31
C PHE A 64 -1.73 -2.49 -16.40
N ILE A 65 -2.27 -1.41 -16.97
CA ILE A 65 -3.34 -0.57 -16.39
C ILE A 65 -4.43 -0.47 -17.45
N HIS A 66 -5.64 -0.86 -17.10
CA HIS A 66 -6.65 -1.21 -18.09
C HIS A 66 -6.04 -2.20 -19.11
N ASP A 67 -6.23 -1.95 -20.40
CA ASP A 67 -5.67 -2.79 -21.47
C ASP A 67 -4.32 -2.27 -22.00
N THR A 68 -3.64 -1.37 -21.27
CA THR A 68 -2.42 -0.71 -21.76
C THR A 68 -1.19 -1.19 -21.00
N ASP A 69 -0.21 -1.74 -21.74
CA ASP A 69 1.14 -2.01 -21.21
C ASP A 69 1.97 -0.71 -21.18
N LEU A 70 2.21 -0.22 -19.97
CA LEU A 70 2.97 1.01 -19.72
C LEU A 70 4.41 0.96 -20.22
N VAL A 71 5.03 -0.22 -20.15
CA VAL A 71 6.44 -0.40 -20.51
C VAL A 71 6.68 -0.22 -22.01
N ARG A 72 5.67 -0.56 -22.82
CA ARG A 72 5.72 -0.51 -24.30
C ARG A 72 4.93 0.64 -24.88
N THR A 73 4.22 1.41 -24.07
CA THR A 73 3.36 2.49 -24.56
C THR A 73 4.18 3.70 -25.06
N LYS A 74 3.60 4.47 -25.99
CA LYS A 74 4.21 5.71 -26.49
C LYS A 74 4.11 6.85 -25.47
N ALA A 75 4.99 7.84 -25.60
CA ALA A 75 5.10 8.97 -24.67
C ALA A 75 3.78 9.72 -24.47
N ASP A 76 3.03 10.01 -25.54
CA ASP A 76 1.77 10.73 -25.47
C ASP A 76 0.71 9.97 -24.66
N ARG A 77 0.61 8.65 -24.89
CA ARG A 77 -0.31 7.81 -24.14
C ARG A 77 0.13 7.64 -22.69
N LEU A 78 1.45 7.54 -22.44
CA LEU A 78 2.01 7.48 -21.10
C LEU A 78 1.71 8.75 -20.30
N TYR A 79 1.73 9.93 -20.94
CA TYR A 79 1.35 11.20 -20.32
C TYR A 79 -0.11 11.18 -19.83
N GLU A 80 -1.03 10.67 -20.65
CA GLU A 80 -2.44 10.55 -20.25
C GLU A 80 -2.63 9.55 -19.10
N ILE A 81 -1.92 8.41 -19.15
CA ILE A 81 -2.00 7.40 -18.09
C ILE A 81 -1.44 7.93 -16.76
N ARG A 82 -0.42 8.77 -16.80
CA ARG A 82 0.12 9.40 -15.57
C ARG A 82 -0.90 10.24 -14.80
N LYS A 83 -1.92 10.77 -15.46
CA LYS A 83 -3.01 11.52 -14.81
C LYS A 83 -3.90 10.62 -13.96
N LEU A 84 -3.89 9.30 -14.19
CA LEU A 84 -4.61 8.32 -13.38
C LEU A 84 -3.93 8.06 -12.03
N PHE A 85 -2.70 8.56 -11.85
CA PHE A 85 -1.93 8.37 -10.62
C PHE A 85 -1.93 9.62 -9.75
N GLY A 86 -2.22 9.44 -8.47
CA GLY A 86 -1.80 10.34 -7.42
C GLY A 86 -0.57 9.78 -6.70
N VAL A 87 0.36 10.64 -6.28
CA VAL A 87 1.58 10.20 -5.60
C VAL A 87 1.81 11.04 -4.36
N LEU A 88 1.97 10.36 -3.22
CA LEU A 88 2.52 10.93 -1.99
C LEU A 88 3.97 10.48 -1.83
N PHE A 89 4.90 11.40 -1.99
CA PHE A 89 6.33 11.17 -1.71
C PHE A 89 6.61 11.30 -0.21
N GLN A 90 7.71 10.73 0.24
CA GLN A 90 8.14 10.60 1.64
C GLN A 90 7.98 11.90 2.47
N ASP A 91 8.40 13.06 1.94
CA ASP A 91 8.31 14.35 2.62
C ASP A 91 7.18 15.24 2.08
N GLY A 92 6.21 14.68 1.34
CA GLY A 92 5.13 15.41 0.67
C GLY A 92 5.55 16.09 -0.64
N ALA A 93 6.85 16.35 -0.86
CA ALA A 93 7.43 16.97 -2.06
C ALA A 93 6.70 18.27 -2.49
N LEU A 94 6.36 19.13 -1.54
CA LEU A 94 5.70 20.42 -1.80
C LEU A 94 6.67 21.44 -2.38
N PHE A 95 6.16 22.31 -3.24
CA PHE A 95 6.90 23.48 -3.71
C PHE A 95 7.03 24.50 -2.56
N GLY A 96 8.24 24.72 -2.06
CA GLY A 96 8.48 25.56 -0.88
C GLY A 96 8.12 27.04 -1.06
N SER A 97 8.05 27.52 -2.30
CA SER A 97 7.67 28.89 -2.66
C SER A 97 6.17 29.11 -2.85
N MET A 98 5.36 28.05 -2.80
CA MET A 98 3.90 28.09 -2.94
C MET A 98 3.23 27.80 -1.60
N ASN A 99 2.12 28.47 -1.29
CA ASN A 99 1.29 28.13 -0.16
C ASN A 99 0.61 26.74 -0.36
N LEU A 100 -0.11 26.23 0.63
CA LEU A 100 -0.73 24.91 0.53
C LEU A 100 -1.82 24.84 -0.53
N PHE A 101 -2.65 25.89 -0.64
CA PHE A 101 -3.66 25.97 -1.68
C PHE A 101 -3.05 25.85 -3.08
N ASP A 102 -2.02 26.64 -3.37
CA ASP A 102 -1.36 26.65 -4.69
C ASP A 102 -0.65 25.32 -4.98
N ASN A 103 -0.04 24.69 -3.96
CA ASN A 103 0.51 23.34 -4.09
C ASN A 103 -0.56 22.32 -4.51
N VAL A 104 -1.74 22.36 -3.90
CA VAL A 104 -2.84 21.43 -4.21
C VAL A 104 -3.50 21.78 -5.55
N ALA A 105 -3.63 23.08 -5.87
CA ALA A 105 -4.21 23.54 -7.13
C ALA A 105 -3.32 23.28 -8.36
N PHE A 106 -1.99 23.14 -8.15
CA PHE A 106 -1.01 23.05 -9.23
C PHE A 106 -1.36 21.99 -10.29
N PRO A 107 -1.68 20.73 -9.96
CA PRO A 107 -2.03 19.74 -10.98
C PRO A 107 -3.29 20.09 -11.78
N LEU A 108 -4.28 20.72 -11.16
CA LEU A 108 -5.50 21.16 -11.86
C LEU A 108 -5.20 22.25 -12.89
N ARG A 109 -4.36 23.22 -12.53
CA ARG A 109 -3.94 24.30 -13.45
C ARG A 109 -3.13 23.76 -14.64
N GLU A 110 -2.25 22.78 -14.39
CA GLU A 110 -1.40 22.19 -15.43
C GLU A 110 -2.14 21.22 -16.36
N HIS A 111 -3.09 20.45 -15.83
CA HIS A 111 -3.65 19.33 -16.56
C HIS A 111 -5.13 19.50 -16.94
N THR A 112 -5.77 20.60 -16.56
CA THR A 112 -7.19 20.85 -16.86
C THR A 112 -7.40 22.27 -17.45
N LYS A 113 -8.58 22.48 -17.99
CA LYS A 113 -9.06 23.80 -18.46
C LYS A 113 -10.11 24.41 -17.51
N LYS A 114 -10.12 23.98 -16.26
CA LYS A 114 -11.08 24.44 -15.24
C LYS A 114 -10.84 25.92 -14.91
N LYS A 115 -11.91 26.63 -14.58
CA LYS A 115 -11.81 28.03 -14.09
C LYS A 115 -11.30 28.04 -12.65
N GLU A 116 -10.65 29.13 -12.23
CA GLU A 116 -10.10 29.27 -10.87
C GLU A 116 -11.19 29.10 -9.79
N SER A 117 -12.45 29.44 -10.05
CA SER A 117 -13.55 29.17 -9.10
C SER A 117 -13.78 27.68 -8.90
N GLU A 118 -13.79 26.88 -9.98
CA GLU A 118 -13.94 25.43 -9.93
C GLU A 118 -12.71 24.77 -9.28
N ILE A 119 -11.51 25.28 -9.58
CA ILE A 119 -10.25 24.83 -8.95
C ILE A 119 -10.32 25.06 -7.44
N ARG A 120 -10.78 26.25 -7.03
CA ARG A 120 -10.94 26.58 -5.62
C ARG A 120 -11.84 25.59 -4.88
N ASP A 121 -13.01 25.30 -5.45
CA ASP A 121 -13.97 24.41 -4.82
C ASP A 121 -13.39 23.00 -4.66
N ILE A 122 -12.72 22.47 -5.68
CA ILE A 122 -12.07 21.16 -5.65
C ILE A 122 -10.93 21.15 -4.62
N VAL A 123 -10.06 22.17 -4.63
CA VAL A 123 -8.93 22.26 -3.70
C VAL A 123 -9.42 22.29 -2.26
N MET A 124 -10.44 23.11 -1.97
CA MET A 124 -11.01 23.20 -0.62
C MET A 124 -11.61 21.87 -0.17
N GLU A 125 -12.33 21.16 -1.06
CA GLU A 125 -12.83 19.81 -0.79
C GLU A 125 -11.67 18.86 -0.43
N LYS A 126 -10.59 18.81 -1.22
CA LYS A 126 -9.48 17.89 -0.96
C LYS A 126 -8.70 18.29 0.30
N MET A 127 -8.56 19.57 0.60
CA MET A 127 -7.96 20.05 1.84
C MET A 127 -8.81 19.70 3.07
N ASP A 128 -10.11 19.79 2.97
CA ASP A 128 -11.04 19.33 4.01
C ASP A 128 -10.91 17.82 4.26
N MET A 129 -10.88 17.02 3.20
CA MET A 129 -10.72 15.55 3.28
C MET A 129 -9.48 15.12 4.08
N VAL A 130 -8.43 15.95 4.09
CA VAL A 130 -7.18 15.66 4.82
C VAL A 130 -7.02 16.49 6.10
N GLY A 131 -8.07 17.25 6.51
CA GLY A 131 -8.09 18.06 7.73
C GLY A 131 -7.08 19.21 7.71
N LEU A 132 -7.03 19.97 6.61
CA LEU A 132 -6.18 21.15 6.44
C LEU A 132 -7.00 22.43 6.16
N THR A 133 -8.29 22.42 6.44
CA THR A 133 -9.14 23.60 6.34
C THR A 133 -8.66 24.68 7.31
N GLY A 134 -8.48 25.90 6.81
CA GLY A 134 -7.96 27.05 7.54
C GLY A 134 -6.43 27.22 7.46
N ASP A 135 -5.72 26.28 6.83
CA ASP A 135 -4.26 26.35 6.66
C ASP A 135 -3.83 26.67 5.20
N GLU A 136 -4.76 27.02 4.33
CA GLU A 136 -4.58 27.11 2.88
C GLU A 136 -3.45 28.07 2.48
N MET A 137 -3.30 29.17 3.20
CA MET A 137 -2.34 30.22 2.88
C MET A 137 -0.95 30.02 3.50
N LYS A 138 -0.77 28.99 4.35
CA LYS A 138 0.52 28.68 4.95
C LYS A 138 1.51 28.14 3.94
N LEU A 139 2.78 28.47 4.13
CA LEU A 139 3.88 27.91 3.37
C LEU A 139 4.32 26.53 3.95
N PRO A 140 4.91 25.63 3.15
CA PRO A 140 5.41 24.34 3.64
C PRO A 140 6.41 24.45 4.80
N GLY A 141 7.16 25.55 4.88
CA GLY A 141 8.10 25.82 5.98
C GLY A 141 7.44 26.21 7.31
N GLU A 142 6.17 26.59 7.29
CA GLU A 142 5.42 27.06 8.46
C GLU A 142 4.59 25.96 9.13
N ILE A 143 4.61 24.73 8.58
CA ILE A 143 3.78 23.63 9.00
C ILE A 143 4.61 22.40 9.43
N SER A 144 3.98 21.52 10.22
CA SER A 144 4.61 20.27 10.66
C SER A 144 4.84 19.27 9.52
N GLY A 145 5.73 18.29 9.72
CA GLY A 145 5.96 17.19 8.77
C GLY A 145 4.67 16.42 8.43
N GLY A 146 3.84 16.13 9.43
CA GLY A 146 2.55 15.49 9.21
C GLY A 146 1.57 16.34 8.38
N MET A 147 1.57 17.66 8.56
CA MET A 147 0.77 18.57 7.72
C MET A 147 1.31 18.61 6.28
N ARG A 148 2.63 18.60 6.08
CA ARG A 148 3.21 18.50 4.73
C ARG A 148 2.78 17.24 4.00
N LYS A 149 2.78 16.09 4.69
CA LYS A 149 2.30 14.83 4.11
C LYS A 149 0.81 14.88 3.76
N ARG A 150 -0.03 15.45 4.62
CA ARG A 150 -1.46 15.63 4.34
C ARG A 150 -1.71 16.58 3.16
N ALA A 151 -0.94 17.66 3.03
CA ALA A 151 -1.02 18.55 1.86
C ALA A 151 -0.55 17.85 0.56
N GLY A 152 0.53 17.07 0.63
CA GLY A 152 0.97 16.21 -0.48
C GLY A 152 -0.09 15.19 -0.89
N LEU A 153 -0.81 14.64 0.09
CA LEU A 153 -1.92 13.72 -0.14
C LEU A 153 -3.11 14.43 -0.83
N ALA A 154 -3.53 15.60 -0.36
CA ALA A 154 -4.56 16.41 -1.01
C ALA A 154 -4.18 16.73 -2.47
N ARG A 155 -2.91 17.11 -2.72
CA ARG A 155 -2.39 17.34 -4.07
C ARG A 155 -2.45 16.08 -4.95
N GLY A 156 -2.14 14.91 -4.38
CA GLY A 156 -2.23 13.64 -5.09
C GLY A 156 -3.66 13.26 -5.47
N LEU A 157 -4.64 13.68 -4.67
CA LEU A 157 -6.07 13.36 -4.86
C LEU A 157 -6.80 14.32 -5.80
N VAL A 158 -6.22 15.48 -6.12
CA VAL A 158 -6.93 16.59 -6.75
C VAL A 158 -7.43 16.33 -8.17
N LEU A 159 -6.82 15.39 -8.89
CA LEU A 159 -7.23 14.93 -10.21
C LEU A 159 -8.17 13.72 -10.17
N ASP A 160 -8.69 13.34 -9.00
CA ASP A 160 -9.50 12.14 -8.78
C ASP A 160 -8.84 10.87 -9.36
N PRO A 161 -7.62 10.51 -8.91
CA PRO A 161 -6.84 9.43 -9.49
C PRO A 161 -7.50 8.06 -9.29
N GLU A 162 -7.28 7.13 -10.24
CA GLU A 162 -7.68 5.73 -10.11
C GLU A 162 -6.69 4.92 -9.27
N ILE A 163 -5.44 5.39 -9.17
CA ILE A 163 -4.36 4.74 -8.42
C ILE A 163 -3.66 5.77 -7.53
N MET A 164 -3.52 5.47 -6.24
CA MET A 164 -2.72 6.25 -5.30
C MET A 164 -1.47 5.49 -4.89
N LEU A 165 -0.32 6.11 -5.04
CA LEU A 165 0.98 5.57 -4.64
C LEU A 165 1.52 6.36 -3.44
N PHE A 166 2.03 5.63 -2.45
CA PHE A 166 2.59 6.20 -1.23
C PHE A 166 4.02 5.68 -1.05
N ASP A 167 4.99 6.58 -1.04
CA ASP A 167 6.40 6.25 -0.82
C ASP A 167 6.78 6.62 0.62
N GLU A 168 6.85 5.62 1.50
CA GLU A 168 7.15 5.72 2.93
C GLU A 168 6.35 6.81 3.66
N PRO A 169 5.00 6.77 3.64
CA PRO A 169 4.18 7.83 4.20
C PRO A 169 4.34 7.99 5.71
N ASP A 170 4.69 6.93 6.41
CA ASP A 170 4.93 6.83 7.86
C ASP A 170 6.32 7.30 8.30
N SER A 171 7.27 7.44 7.38
CA SER A 171 8.64 7.88 7.69
C SER A 171 8.68 9.21 8.46
N GLY A 172 9.44 9.26 9.56
CA GLY A 172 9.59 10.45 10.40
C GLY A 172 8.37 10.83 11.24
N LEU A 173 7.35 9.97 11.32
CA LEU A 173 6.23 10.11 12.24
C LEU A 173 6.41 9.21 13.48
N ASP A 174 5.91 9.68 14.61
CA ASP A 174 5.76 8.83 15.79
C ASP A 174 4.60 7.83 15.62
N PRO A 175 4.53 6.75 16.43
CA PRO A 175 3.50 5.72 16.27
C PRO A 175 2.05 6.23 16.33
N VAL A 176 1.79 7.29 17.12
CA VAL A 176 0.45 7.86 17.23
C VAL A 176 0.06 8.59 15.96
N ARG A 177 0.97 9.42 15.41
CA ARG A 177 0.75 10.10 14.14
C ARG A 177 0.66 9.14 12.96
N THR A 178 1.43 8.05 12.98
CA THR A 178 1.33 6.97 12.00
C THR A 178 -0.07 6.33 12.05
N ALA A 179 -0.62 6.06 13.24
CA ALA A 179 -1.96 5.51 13.37
C ALA A 179 -3.04 6.46 12.80
N TYR A 180 -2.93 7.78 13.07
CA TYR A 180 -3.82 8.77 12.44
C TYR A 180 -3.70 8.83 10.92
N LEU A 181 -2.47 8.74 10.39
CA LEU A 181 -2.27 8.73 8.93
C LEU A 181 -2.85 7.46 8.31
N ASN A 182 -2.66 6.31 8.95
CA ASN A 182 -3.22 5.04 8.49
C ASN A 182 -4.75 5.08 8.46
N GLN A 183 -5.38 5.65 9.50
CA GLN A 183 -6.82 5.85 9.53
C GLN A 183 -7.27 6.77 8.38
N LEU A 184 -6.59 7.90 8.18
CA LEU A 184 -6.88 8.81 7.06
C LEU A 184 -6.77 8.10 5.70
N ILE A 185 -5.78 7.23 5.50
CA ILE A 185 -5.62 6.46 4.27
C ILE A 185 -6.83 5.54 4.04
N VAL A 186 -7.33 4.86 5.08
CA VAL A 186 -8.54 4.02 4.98
C VAL A 186 -9.77 4.86 4.63
N ASP A 187 -9.96 5.99 5.30
CA ASP A 187 -11.10 6.88 5.06
C ASP A 187 -11.08 7.45 3.63
N LEU A 188 -9.89 7.79 3.12
CA LEU A 188 -9.72 8.24 1.74
C LEU A 188 -9.99 7.12 0.73
N ASN A 189 -9.50 5.91 0.97
CA ASN A 189 -9.79 4.76 0.12
C ASN A 189 -11.29 4.46 0.06
N GLN A 190 -12.01 4.56 1.21
CA GLN A 190 -13.45 4.42 1.26
C GLN A 190 -14.17 5.47 0.39
N LYS A 191 -13.72 6.74 0.48
CA LYS A 191 -14.35 7.86 -0.25
C LYS A 191 -14.06 7.83 -1.75
N THR A 192 -12.89 7.35 -2.16
CA THR A 192 -12.43 7.42 -3.56
C THR A 192 -12.61 6.11 -4.33
N ASP A 193 -12.65 4.97 -3.63
CA ASP A 193 -12.59 3.61 -4.23
C ASP A 193 -11.36 3.40 -5.16
N SER A 194 -10.32 4.24 -5.03
CA SER A 194 -9.09 4.14 -5.81
C SER A 194 -8.23 2.98 -5.34
N THR A 195 -7.42 2.40 -6.22
CA THR A 195 -6.46 1.34 -5.87
C THR A 195 -5.23 1.97 -5.22
N PHE A 196 -4.87 1.53 -4.00
CA PHE A 196 -3.75 2.09 -3.25
C PHE A 196 -2.58 1.14 -3.22
N LEU A 197 -1.36 1.66 -3.42
CA LEU A 197 -0.11 0.97 -3.13
C LEU A 197 0.74 1.80 -2.17
N ILE A 198 1.06 1.24 -1.05
CA ILE A 198 1.90 1.84 -0.01
C ILE A 198 3.19 1.07 0.06
N VAL A 199 4.30 1.76 -0.14
CA VAL A 199 5.64 1.24 0.08
C VAL A 199 6.10 1.70 1.46
N THR A 200 6.43 0.77 2.33
CA THR A 200 6.89 1.10 3.69
C THR A 200 7.83 0.01 4.24
N HIS A 201 8.49 0.32 5.33
CA HIS A 201 9.20 -0.64 6.18
C HIS A 201 8.56 -0.76 7.58
N ASP A 202 7.47 -0.01 7.84
CA ASP A 202 6.74 -0.06 9.11
C ASP A 202 5.86 -1.31 9.21
N ILE A 203 6.18 -2.15 10.20
CA ILE A 203 5.50 -3.43 10.42
C ILE A 203 4.06 -3.19 10.94
N ASN A 204 3.83 -2.15 11.76
CA ASN A 204 2.49 -1.89 12.29
C ASN A 204 1.53 -1.48 11.18
N THR A 205 1.97 -0.59 10.30
CA THR A 205 1.24 -0.22 9.08
C THR A 205 0.89 -1.47 8.27
N ALA A 206 1.86 -2.33 8.01
CA ALA A 206 1.67 -3.54 7.23
C ALA A 206 0.76 -4.60 7.88
N GLN A 207 0.72 -4.66 9.21
CA GLN A 207 -0.12 -5.62 9.92
C GLN A 207 -1.57 -5.15 10.09
N THR A 208 -1.85 -3.85 9.94
CA THR A 208 -3.16 -3.28 10.29
C THR A 208 -3.92 -2.70 9.09
N LEU A 209 -3.21 -2.08 8.17
CA LEU A 209 -3.81 -1.27 7.10
C LEU A 209 -4.28 -2.09 5.88
N PRO A 210 -3.46 -2.99 5.28
CA PRO A 210 -3.69 -3.48 3.93
C PRO A 210 -4.75 -4.56 3.81
N ASP A 211 -5.29 -4.67 2.59
CA ASP A 211 -6.02 -5.82 2.09
C ASP A 211 -5.06 -6.92 1.59
N ASN A 212 -3.96 -6.50 0.94
CA ASN A 212 -2.91 -7.39 0.45
C ASN A 212 -1.54 -6.89 0.89
N ILE A 213 -0.64 -7.83 1.16
CA ILE A 213 0.74 -7.56 1.54
C ILE A 213 1.66 -8.21 0.50
N GLY A 214 2.74 -7.51 0.12
CA GLY A 214 3.86 -8.03 -0.63
C GLY A 214 5.16 -7.84 0.15
N ILE A 215 6.12 -8.73 0.00
CA ILE A 215 7.45 -8.61 0.62
C ILE A 215 8.53 -8.74 -0.45
N MET A 216 9.30 -7.65 -0.61
CA MET A 216 10.50 -7.63 -1.45
C MET A 216 11.71 -8.05 -0.62
N TYR A 217 12.42 -9.07 -1.08
CA TYR A 217 13.62 -9.58 -0.43
C TYR A 217 14.61 -10.17 -1.45
N HIS A 218 15.91 -9.93 -1.26
CA HIS A 218 16.97 -10.43 -2.13
C HIS A 218 16.68 -10.26 -3.64
N LYS A 219 16.25 -9.06 -4.01
CA LYS A 219 15.99 -8.69 -5.42
C LYS A 219 14.80 -9.42 -6.06
N HIS A 220 13.95 -10.06 -5.26
CA HIS A 220 12.75 -10.75 -5.73
C HIS A 220 11.53 -10.36 -4.88
N LEU A 221 10.34 -10.64 -5.39
CA LEU A 221 9.12 -10.64 -4.60
C LEU A 221 9.02 -12.01 -3.90
N ALA A 222 9.27 -12.03 -2.59
CA ALA A 222 9.21 -13.27 -1.82
C ALA A 222 7.79 -13.84 -1.74
N MET A 223 6.80 -12.97 -1.54
CA MET A 223 5.37 -13.34 -1.49
C MET A 223 4.51 -12.12 -1.73
N PHE A 224 3.33 -12.30 -2.34
CA PHE A 224 2.27 -11.30 -2.44
C PHE A 224 0.91 -12.00 -2.35
N GLY A 225 -0.03 -11.41 -1.60
CA GLY A 225 -1.39 -11.94 -1.50
C GLY A 225 -2.22 -11.31 -0.38
N PRO A 226 -3.41 -11.87 -0.12
CA PRO A 226 -4.25 -11.42 0.98
C PRO A 226 -3.48 -11.36 2.29
N ARG A 227 -3.76 -10.36 3.12
CA ARG A 227 -3.05 -10.15 4.40
C ARG A 227 -3.04 -11.41 5.28
N GLU A 228 -4.12 -12.18 5.27
CA GLU A 228 -4.26 -13.40 6.06
C GLU A 228 -3.24 -14.46 5.64
N LEU A 229 -2.93 -14.55 4.35
CA LEU A 229 -1.89 -15.45 3.83
C LEU A 229 -0.52 -15.10 4.41
N LEU A 230 -0.12 -13.82 4.37
CA LEU A 230 1.21 -13.42 4.82
C LEU A 230 1.32 -13.38 6.35
N LEU A 231 0.28 -12.94 7.05
CA LEU A 231 0.28 -12.89 8.52
C LEU A 231 0.28 -14.28 9.18
N THR A 232 -0.15 -15.33 8.46
CA THR A 232 -0.12 -16.72 8.93
C THR A 232 0.96 -17.56 8.26
N SER A 233 1.84 -16.94 7.45
CA SER A 233 2.88 -17.63 6.70
C SER A 233 3.97 -18.19 7.61
N GLU A 234 4.42 -19.40 7.30
CA GLU A 234 5.57 -20.05 7.91
C GLU A 234 6.87 -19.84 7.11
N ASP A 235 6.79 -19.13 5.98
CA ASP A 235 7.99 -18.75 5.23
C ASP A 235 8.94 -17.97 6.13
N PRO A 236 10.23 -18.36 6.22
CA PRO A 236 11.18 -17.75 7.16
C PRO A 236 11.38 -16.25 6.94
N VAL A 237 11.41 -15.78 5.68
CA VAL A 237 11.57 -14.36 5.33
C VAL A 237 10.32 -13.57 5.74
N VAL A 238 9.15 -14.05 5.34
CA VAL A 238 7.85 -13.42 5.61
C VAL A 238 7.61 -13.35 7.12
N SER A 239 7.81 -14.49 7.81
CA SER A 239 7.61 -14.59 9.25
C SER A 239 8.61 -13.72 10.04
N GLN A 240 9.89 -13.72 9.65
CA GLN A 240 10.90 -12.88 10.30
C GLN A 240 10.53 -11.40 10.15
N PHE A 241 10.22 -10.96 8.94
CA PHE A 241 9.95 -9.56 8.65
C PHE A 241 8.69 -9.05 9.36
N LEU A 242 7.57 -9.76 9.19
CA LEU A 242 6.29 -9.34 9.77
C LEU A 242 6.24 -9.40 11.29
N ASN A 243 7.11 -10.19 11.93
CA ASN A 243 7.20 -10.30 13.39
C ASN A 243 8.36 -9.48 13.99
N GLY A 244 9.16 -8.79 13.18
CA GLY A 244 10.29 -7.97 13.63
C GLY A 244 11.34 -8.79 14.40
N ARG A 245 11.61 -10.03 13.96
CA ARG A 245 12.48 -10.94 14.71
C ARG A 245 13.94 -10.79 14.30
N ARG A 246 14.84 -11.00 15.28
CA ARG A 246 16.28 -11.01 15.02
C ARG A 246 16.70 -12.31 14.30
N GLU A 247 16.09 -13.43 14.64
CA GLU A 247 16.41 -14.75 14.09
C GLU A 247 15.72 -14.95 12.75
N GLY A 248 16.47 -15.37 11.72
CA GLY A 248 15.99 -15.64 10.37
C GLY A 248 16.95 -15.19 9.28
N PRO A 249 16.57 -15.33 7.99
CA PRO A 249 17.45 -15.08 6.86
C PRO A 249 17.83 -13.61 6.64
N ILE A 250 17.08 -12.65 7.21
CA ILE A 250 17.38 -11.21 7.11
C ILE A 250 18.41 -10.83 8.16
N GLY A 251 19.60 -10.37 7.74
CA GLY A 251 20.69 -9.92 8.62
C GLY A 251 20.70 -8.42 8.86
N MET A 252 21.65 -7.93 9.69
CA MET A 252 21.87 -6.48 9.90
C MET A 252 22.48 -5.79 8.67
N SER A 253 23.35 -6.46 7.95
CA SER A 253 23.76 -6.13 6.58
C SER A 253 22.92 -7.01 5.67
N GLU A 254 22.47 -6.51 4.52
CA GLU A 254 21.58 -7.22 3.59
C GLU A 254 22.07 -8.59 3.11
N GLU A 255 23.28 -8.99 3.49
CA GLU A 255 23.93 -10.26 3.18
C GLU A 255 24.40 -10.92 4.47
N LYS A 256 23.61 -11.86 5.02
CA LYS A 256 24.20 -12.94 5.81
C LYS A 256 24.84 -13.92 4.84
N ASP A 257 26.11 -14.21 5.04
CA ASP A 257 26.80 -15.26 4.31
C ASP A 257 26.09 -16.60 4.51
N ALA A 258 26.17 -17.51 3.51
CA ALA A 258 25.53 -18.82 3.57
C ALA A 258 25.90 -19.62 4.84
N ASP A 259 27.11 -19.39 5.37
CA ASP A 259 27.62 -20.03 6.58
C ASP A 259 26.94 -19.51 7.87
N GLU A 260 26.62 -18.22 7.95
CA GLU A 260 25.84 -17.65 9.05
C GLU A 260 24.39 -18.14 9.05
N GLN A 261 23.79 -18.30 7.86
CA GLN A 261 22.45 -18.87 7.71
C GLN A 261 22.40 -20.35 8.12
N ALA A 262 23.43 -21.13 7.78
CA ALA A 262 23.54 -22.54 8.15
C ALA A 262 23.76 -22.71 9.66
N ALA A 263 24.53 -21.86 10.31
CA ALA A 263 24.76 -21.89 11.76
C ALA A 263 23.49 -21.57 12.56
N GLU A 264 22.67 -20.60 12.11
CA GLU A 264 21.40 -20.28 12.77
C GLU A 264 20.34 -21.37 12.58
N GLN A 265 20.28 -22.02 11.41
CA GLN A 265 19.39 -23.17 11.16
C GLN A 265 19.71 -24.37 12.06
N GLN A 266 20.99 -24.57 12.41
CA GLN A 266 21.43 -25.64 13.34
C GLN A 266 21.18 -25.30 14.82
N ALA A 267 21.05 -24.03 15.18
CA ALA A 267 20.84 -23.59 16.58
C ALA A 267 19.42 -23.84 17.11
N GLY A 268 18.57 -24.54 16.38
CA GLY A 268 17.30 -25.10 16.82
C GLY A 268 16.10 -24.15 16.58
N ALA A 269 15.30 -24.55 15.63
CA ALA A 269 13.98 -23.98 15.41
C ALA A 269 13.11 -24.14 16.67
N LYS A 270 13.10 -23.14 17.55
CA LYS A 270 12.03 -23.02 18.55
C LYS A 270 10.70 -22.96 17.80
N LYS A 271 9.76 -23.80 18.17
CA LYS A 271 8.41 -23.78 17.61
C LYS A 271 7.85 -22.38 17.69
N PHE A 272 7.69 -21.79 16.53
CA PHE A 272 7.23 -20.44 16.34
C PHE A 272 5.73 -20.39 16.59
N GLN A 273 5.28 -19.70 17.64
CA GLN A 273 3.90 -19.23 17.70
C GLN A 273 3.80 -17.95 16.90
N LEU A 274 3.04 -17.99 15.81
CA LEU A 274 2.67 -16.78 15.08
C LEU A 274 1.88 -15.87 16.05
N PRO A 275 2.17 -14.56 16.11
CA PRO A 275 1.36 -13.65 16.91
C PRO A 275 -0.08 -13.64 16.37
N ALA A 276 -1.03 -13.30 17.23
CA ALA A 276 -2.41 -13.11 16.83
C ALA A 276 -2.49 -12.06 15.71
N MET A 277 -3.29 -12.34 14.70
CA MET A 277 -3.51 -11.41 13.58
C MET A 277 -4.15 -10.13 14.11
N LYS A 278 -3.53 -8.98 13.83
CA LYS A 278 -4.08 -7.67 14.22
C LYS A 278 -5.35 -7.38 13.42
N PRO A 279 -6.37 -6.74 14.03
CA PRO A 279 -7.53 -6.28 13.29
C PRO A 279 -7.12 -5.33 12.15
N GLN A 280 -7.82 -5.38 11.04
CA GLN A 280 -7.69 -4.38 9.99
C GLN A 280 -8.34 -3.07 10.45
N ILE A 281 -7.73 -1.93 10.12
CA ILE A 281 -8.31 -0.61 10.39
C ILE A 281 -9.58 -0.45 9.57
N MET A 282 -10.63 0.08 10.21
CA MET A 282 -11.93 0.32 9.61
C MET A 282 -12.17 1.83 9.43
N PRO A 283 -13.01 2.25 8.47
CA PRO A 283 -13.40 3.64 8.32
C PRO A 283 -14.00 4.25 9.60
N MET A 284 -13.68 5.51 9.89
CA MET A 284 -14.14 6.21 11.12
C MET A 284 -15.66 6.43 11.14
N ASP A 285 -16.29 6.60 9.98
CA ASP A 285 -17.73 6.81 9.86
C ASP A 285 -18.56 5.51 10.00
N GLY A 286 -17.90 4.39 10.28
CA GLY A 286 -18.54 3.07 10.41
C GLY A 286 -19.07 2.50 9.10
N GLY A 287 -18.80 3.17 7.97
CA GLY A 287 -19.14 2.67 6.64
C GLY A 287 -18.24 1.53 6.20
N THR A 288 -18.60 0.88 5.10
CA THR A 288 -17.80 -0.17 4.45
C THR A 288 -17.17 0.38 3.18
N ARG A 289 -15.91 0.00 2.91
CA ARG A 289 -15.26 0.32 1.64
C ARG A 289 -15.92 -0.46 0.50
N ALA A 290 -16.12 0.18 -0.65
CA ALA A 290 -16.71 -0.49 -1.83
C ALA A 290 -15.87 -1.71 -2.26
N ALA A 291 -14.54 -1.66 -2.06
CA ALA A 291 -13.64 -2.77 -2.32
C ALA A 291 -13.84 -3.97 -1.41
N GLU A 292 -14.39 -3.81 -0.20
CA GLU A 292 -14.44 -4.88 0.81
C GLU A 292 -15.27 -6.08 0.38
N GLY A 293 -16.42 -5.86 -0.26
CA GLY A 293 -17.23 -6.94 -0.84
C GLY A 293 -16.48 -7.66 -1.97
N ARG A 294 -15.90 -6.90 -2.90
CA ARG A 294 -15.12 -7.45 -4.01
C ARG A 294 -13.91 -8.27 -3.51
N ARG A 295 -13.19 -7.72 -2.52
CA ARG A 295 -12.08 -8.43 -1.87
C ARG A 295 -12.55 -9.76 -1.27
N ARG A 296 -13.65 -9.73 -0.54
CA ARG A 296 -14.19 -10.94 0.11
C ARG A 296 -14.54 -12.01 -0.92
N ASP A 297 -15.27 -11.65 -1.97
CA ASP A 297 -15.61 -12.59 -3.05
C ASP A 297 -14.37 -13.19 -3.69
N ARG A 298 -13.35 -12.36 -3.99
CA ARG A 298 -12.07 -12.79 -4.54
C ARG A 298 -11.32 -13.75 -3.60
N VAL A 299 -11.20 -13.41 -2.32
CA VAL A 299 -10.48 -14.23 -1.32
C VAL A 299 -11.20 -15.54 -1.07
N MET A 300 -12.53 -15.52 -1.03
CA MET A 300 -13.33 -16.73 -0.89
C MET A 300 -13.25 -17.63 -2.14
N GLY A 301 -13.16 -17.05 -3.33
CA GLY A 301 -12.98 -17.81 -4.57
C GLY A 301 -11.66 -18.58 -4.63
N MET A 302 -10.58 -18.03 -4.06
CA MET A 302 -9.26 -18.67 -4.00
C MET A 302 -8.98 -19.42 -2.68
N LEU A 303 -9.96 -19.52 -1.78
CA LEU A 303 -9.76 -20.04 -0.43
C LEU A 303 -9.13 -21.45 -0.42
N HIS A 304 -9.53 -22.32 -1.33
CA HIS A 304 -9.05 -23.72 -1.42
C HIS A 304 -7.59 -23.81 -1.89
N GLU A 305 -7.03 -22.78 -2.50
CA GLU A 305 -5.64 -22.71 -2.95
C GLU A 305 -4.69 -22.26 -1.83
N LEU A 306 -5.24 -21.66 -0.77
CA LEU A 306 -4.46 -21.10 0.32
C LEU A 306 -4.05 -22.16 1.35
N PRO A 307 -2.94 -21.98 2.08
CA PRO A 307 -2.55 -22.83 3.20
C PRO A 307 -3.62 -22.89 4.29
N LEU A 308 -3.76 -24.02 4.97
CA LEU A 308 -4.81 -24.27 5.99
C LEU A 308 -4.90 -23.18 7.06
N LYS A 309 -3.75 -22.63 7.52
CA LYS A 309 -3.74 -21.55 8.52
C LYS A 309 -4.36 -20.28 7.97
N ALA A 310 -4.07 -19.91 6.73
CA ALA A 310 -4.67 -18.76 6.06
C ALA A 310 -6.17 -18.98 5.84
N GLN A 311 -6.58 -20.18 5.39
CA GLN A 311 -8.00 -20.54 5.26
C GLN A 311 -8.73 -20.37 6.59
N GLN A 312 -8.15 -20.85 7.69
CA GLN A 312 -8.76 -20.74 9.01
C GLN A 312 -8.88 -19.26 9.44
N ALA A 313 -7.82 -18.47 9.28
CA ALA A 313 -7.82 -17.07 9.61
C ALA A 313 -8.89 -16.28 8.82
N ILE A 314 -9.05 -16.58 7.53
CA ILE A 314 -10.10 -15.98 6.69
C ILE A 314 -11.50 -16.40 7.21
N LYS A 315 -11.73 -17.68 7.47
CA LYS A 315 -13.01 -18.17 8.00
C LYS A 315 -13.35 -17.54 9.35
N ASP A 316 -12.37 -17.36 10.22
CA ASP A 316 -12.54 -16.74 11.54
C ASP A 316 -12.87 -15.24 11.46
N SER A 317 -12.41 -14.56 10.42
CA SER A 317 -12.71 -13.14 10.18
C SER A 317 -14.14 -12.87 9.67
N LEU A 318 -14.86 -13.90 9.21
CA LEU A 318 -16.22 -13.77 8.67
C LEU A 318 -17.26 -13.59 9.78
N THR A 319 -18.22 -12.70 9.57
CA THR A 319 -19.43 -12.61 10.38
C THR A 319 -20.33 -13.81 10.18
N ASP A 320 -21.29 -14.06 11.09
CA ASP A 320 -22.24 -15.18 10.96
C ASP A 320 -23.09 -15.09 9.68
N GLU A 321 -23.42 -13.89 9.23
CA GLU A 321 -24.14 -13.68 7.97
C GLU A 321 -23.27 -14.03 6.77
N GLN A 322 -22.01 -13.59 6.76
CA GLN A 322 -21.05 -13.90 5.72
C GLN A 322 -20.74 -15.40 5.66
N ARG A 323 -20.59 -16.08 6.81
CA ARG A 323 -20.43 -17.53 6.86
C ARG A 323 -21.59 -18.26 6.19
N ARG A 324 -22.83 -17.80 6.44
CA ARG A 324 -24.03 -18.37 5.78
C ARG A 324 -24.01 -18.11 4.28
N GLN A 325 -23.65 -16.90 3.85
CA GLN A 325 -23.57 -16.52 2.45
C GLN A 325 -22.60 -17.41 1.65
N TYR A 326 -21.43 -17.73 2.24
CA TYR A 326 -20.40 -18.54 1.58
C TYR A 326 -20.42 -20.04 1.94
N GLY A 327 -21.42 -20.52 2.66
CA GLY A 327 -21.54 -21.93 3.04
C GLY A 327 -20.42 -22.44 3.97
N VAL A 328 -19.81 -21.53 4.75
CA VAL A 328 -18.73 -21.89 5.68
C VAL A 328 -19.34 -22.41 6.98
N SER A 329 -19.09 -23.69 7.30
CA SER A 329 -19.54 -24.33 8.55
C SER A 329 -18.95 -23.62 9.76
N GLY A 330 -19.76 -23.34 10.81
CA GLY A 330 -19.32 -22.62 12.00
C GLY A 330 -18.28 -23.40 12.79
N GLY A 331 -17.05 -22.90 12.85
CA GLY A 331 -16.10 -23.20 13.92
C GLY A 331 -16.52 -22.40 15.16
N GLY A 332 -16.47 -23.02 16.34
CA GLY A 332 -17.02 -22.50 17.60
C GLY A 332 -16.61 -21.06 17.93
N ALA A 333 -17.59 -20.29 18.33
CA ALA A 333 -17.50 -18.88 18.67
C ALA A 333 -16.52 -18.62 19.81
N HIS A 334 -15.49 -17.82 19.56
CA HIS A 334 -14.97 -16.91 20.58
C HIS A 334 -15.75 -15.59 20.47
N ARG A 335 -16.73 -15.45 21.38
CA ARG A 335 -17.39 -14.18 21.64
C ARG A 335 -16.41 -13.32 22.43
N ASP A 336 -15.72 -12.42 21.78
CA ASP A 336 -15.22 -11.22 22.40
C ASP A 336 -15.70 -10.04 21.55
N GLY A 337 -16.64 -9.28 22.12
CA GLY A 337 -17.15 -8.05 21.55
C GLY A 337 -16.06 -6.99 21.43
N PRO A 338 -16.32 -5.89 20.69
CA PRO A 338 -15.32 -4.84 20.45
C PRO A 338 -14.87 -4.26 21.79
N ARG A 339 -13.61 -4.46 22.15
CA ARG A 339 -12.98 -3.72 23.23
C ARG A 339 -12.76 -2.30 22.73
N GLN A 340 -13.51 -1.37 23.34
CA GLN A 340 -13.24 0.06 23.24
C GLN A 340 -11.83 0.33 23.76
N TYR A 341 -11.03 1.02 22.95
CA TYR A 341 -9.79 1.66 23.36
C TYR A 341 -9.95 3.16 23.20
#